data_f11d8a9890337592aa112be88224f1e9
#
_entry.id   f11d8a9890337592aa112be88224f1e9
#
_cell.length_a   1.000
_cell.length_b   1.000
_cell.length_c   1.000
_cell.angle_alpha   90.00
_cell.angle_beta   90.00
_cell.angle_gamma   90.00
#
_symmetry.space_group_name_H-M   'P 1'
#
loop_
_entity.id
_entity.type
_entity.pdbx_description
1 polymer ?
#
loop_
_entity_poly.entity_id
_entity_poly.type
_entity_poly.pdbx_seq_one_letter_code
_entity_poly.pdbx_strand_id
1 'polypeptide(L)'
;MKKRANVLVTGVGGIVGQGMIKCLNMANDDERSSLWYGIIGANASPFAAGLYMVKKGVIIPKADDDKYIASLTDIINRNKVSAV
;
A
#
# COMPACT_ATOMS: atom_id res chain seq x y z
N MET A 1 -13.58 18.97 3.74
CA MET A 1 -12.95 17.76 4.32
C MET A 1 -12.77 16.69 3.24
N LYS A 2 -11.60 16.13 3.11
CA LYS A 2 -11.33 15.07 2.12
C LYS A 2 -11.87 13.74 2.60
N LYS A 3 -12.43 12.96 1.67
CA LYS A 3 -12.75 11.56 1.94
C LYS A 3 -11.46 10.73 1.94
N ARG A 4 -11.40 9.73 2.81
CA ARG A 4 -10.26 8.83 2.89
C ARG A 4 -10.50 7.59 2.04
N ALA A 5 -9.52 7.24 1.24
CA ALA A 5 -9.47 5.96 0.52
C ALA A 5 -8.17 5.24 0.92
N ASN A 6 -8.29 4.01 1.38
CA ASN A 6 -7.12 3.21 1.74
C ASN A 6 -6.68 2.40 0.53
N VAL A 7 -5.39 2.49 0.20
CA VAL A 7 -4.79 1.83 -0.95
C VAL A 7 -3.69 0.88 -0.47
N LEU A 8 -3.77 -0.36 -0.91
CA LEU A 8 -2.73 -1.35 -0.66
C LEU A 8 -1.80 -1.39 -1.88
N VAL A 9 -0.53 -1.07 -1.68
CA VAL A 9 0.48 -1.16 -2.73
C VAL A 9 1.35 -2.38 -2.45
N THR A 10 1.34 -3.37 -3.32
CA THR A 10 2.17 -4.56 -3.21
C THR A 10 3.49 -4.37 -3.95
N GLY A 11 4.49 -5.18 -3.60
CA GLY A 11 5.78 -5.14 -4.29
C GLY A 11 6.54 -3.83 -4.05
N VAL A 12 6.45 -3.27 -2.86
CA VAL A 12 7.08 -1.97 -2.55
C VAL A 12 8.61 -2.03 -2.45
N GLY A 13 9.21 -3.21 -2.63
CA GLY A 13 10.66 -3.33 -2.80
C GLY A 13 11.13 -2.91 -4.18
N GLY A 14 10.24 -2.89 -5.18
CA GLY A 14 10.57 -2.53 -6.55
C GLY A 14 10.34 -1.07 -6.87
N ILE A 15 10.87 -0.65 -8.03
CA ILE A 15 10.76 0.74 -8.49
C ILE A 15 9.31 1.15 -8.73
N VAL A 16 8.52 0.25 -9.31
CA VAL A 16 7.10 0.54 -9.63
C VAL A 16 6.30 0.79 -8.36
N GLY A 17 6.43 -0.09 -7.35
CA GLY A 17 5.73 0.07 -6.08
C GLY A 17 6.12 1.35 -5.35
N GLN A 18 7.42 1.67 -5.32
CA GLN A 18 7.91 2.90 -4.73
C GLN A 18 7.42 4.14 -5.49
N GLY A 19 7.36 4.06 -6.82
CA GLY A 19 6.81 5.12 -7.65
C GLY A 19 5.33 5.38 -7.36
N MET A 20 4.55 4.32 -7.17
CA MET A 20 3.15 4.45 -6.79
C MET A 20 2.98 5.15 -5.44
N ILE A 21 3.81 4.81 -4.45
CA ILE A 21 3.78 5.47 -3.15
C ILE A 21 4.06 6.97 -3.31
N LYS A 22 5.06 7.33 -4.09
CA LYS A 22 5.39 8.74 -4.34
C LYS A 22 4.24 9.48 -5.01
N CYS A 23 3.61 8.86 -6.01
CA CYS A 23 2.47 9.47 -6.71
C CYS A 23 1.28 9.68 -5.76
N LEU A 24 0.98 8.73 -4.90
CA LEU A 24 -0.10 8.84 -3.94
C LEU A 24 0.18 9.95 -2.90
N ASN A 25 1.43 10.06 -2.45
CA ASN A 25 1.81 11.13 -1.54
C ASN A 25 1.70 12.51 -2.20
N MET A 26 2.08 12.62 -3.47
CA MET A 26 1.91 13.86 -4.23
C MET A 26 0.43 14.23 -4.35
N ALA A 27 -0.44 13.25 -4.60
CA ALA A 27 -1.87 13.48 -4.66
C ALA A 27 -2.42 13.94 -3.31
N ASN A 28 -1.90 13.40 -2.21
CA ASN A 28 -2.32 13.80 -0.87
C ASN A 28 -1.94 15.26 -0.56
N ASP A 29 -0.85 15.74 -1.14
CA ASP A 29 -0.40 17.13 -0.96
C ASP A 29 -1.16 18.13 -1.85
N ASP A 30 -1.95 17.64 -2.80
CA ASP A 30 -2.73 18.51 -3.69
C ASP A 30 -4.02 18.95 -3.00
N GLU A 31 -4.14 20.23 -2.71
CA GLU A 31 -5.32 20.79 -2.04
C GLU A 31 -6.60 20.69 -2.87
N ARG A 32 -6.47 20.51 -4.19
CA ARG A 32 -7.62 20.37 -5.09
C ARG A 32 -8.22 18.97 -5.08
N SER A 33 -7.48 17.99 -4.56
CA SER A 33 -7.96 16.61 -4.50
C SER A 33 -9.08 16.47 -3.47
N SER A 34 -10.15 15.78 -3.83
CA SER A 34 -11.24 15.46 -2.92
C SER A 34 -10.98 14.21 -2.07
N LEU A 35 -9.91 13.47 -2.38
CA LEU A 35 -9.54 12.24 -1.68
C LEU A 35 -8.20 12.38 -0.98
N TRP A 36 -8.09 11.72 0.16
CA TRP A 36 -6.82 11.52 0.83
C TRP A 36 -6.55 10.02 0.90
N TYR A 37 -5.39 9.61 0.41
CA TYR A 37 -5.04 8.20 0.30
C TYR A 37 -4.27 7.73 1.53
N GLY A 38 -4.85 6.78 2.26
CA GLY A 38 -4.13 6.03 3.27
C GLY A 38 -3.36 4.91 2.58
N ILE A 39 -2.04 4.88 2.73
CA ILE A 39 -1.18 3.97 1.98
C ILE A 39 -0.70 2.85 2.88
N ILE A 40 -0.94 1.61 2.46
CA ILE A 40 -0.40 0.42 3.10
C ILE A 40 0.58 -0.19 2.11
N GLY A 41 1.83 -0.28 2.50
CA GLY A 41 2.87 -0.90 1.67
C GLY A 41 3.07 -2.35 2.06
N ALA A 42 3.13 -3.26 1.10
CA ALA A 42 3.33 -4.67 1.36
C ALA A 42 4.43 -5.24 0.49
N ASN A 43 5.26 -6.10 1.07
CA ASN A 43 6.32 -6.78 0.35
C ASN A 43 6.69 -8.08 1.06
N ALA A 44 7.25 -9.04 0.31
CA ALA A 44 7.66 -10.31 0.87
C ALA A 44 8.97 -10.22 1.67
N SER A 45 9.83 -9.27 1.33
CA SER A 45 11.11 -9.07 2.03
C SER A 45 10.99 -7.94 3.07
N PRO A 46 11.46 -8.15 4.31
CA PRO A 46 11.48 -7.09 5.32
C PRO A 46 12.50 -5.99 5.03
N PHE A 47 13.39 -6.21 4.04
CA PHE A 47 14.41 -5.23 3.67
C PHE A 47 13.95 -4.28 2.55
N ALA A 48 12.72 -4.40 2.09
CA ALA A 48 12.18 -3.55 1.05
C ALA A 48 12.08 -2.10 1.52
N ALA A 49 12.70 -1.18 0.78
CA ALA A 49 12.73 0.24 1.15
C ALA A 49 11.32 0.84 1.25
N GLY A 50 10.42 0.43 0.35
CA GLY A 50 9.05 0.95 0.33
C GLY A 50 8.25 0.67 1.60
N LEU A 51 8.62 -0.36 2.39
CA LEU A 51 7.96 -0.63 3.67
C LEU A 51 8.17 0.51 4.67
N TYR A 52 9.26 1.23 4.53
CA TYR A 52 9.65 2.32 5.43
C TYR A 52 9.27 3.70 4.89
N MET A 53 8.70 3.76 3.68
CA MET A 53 8.22 4.99 3.07
C MET A 53 6.76 5.29 3.43
N VAL A 54 6.10 4.39 4.12
CA VAL A 54 4.68 4.49 4.48
C VAL A 54 4.52 4.32 5.99
N LYS A 55 3.41 4.81 6.53
CA LYS A 55 3.12 4.65 7.96
C LYS A 55 2.82 3.21 8.33
N LYS A 56 2.27 2.44 7.40
CA LYS A 56 1.92 1.04 7.63
C LYS A 56 2.54 0.15 6.58
N GLY A 57 3.65 -0.48 6.94
CA GLY A 57 4.31 -1.50 6.12
C GLY A 57 3.97 -2.89 6.63
N VAL A 58 3.69 -3.82 5.74
CA VAL A 58 3.30 -5.19 6.07
C VAL A 58 4.15 -6.17 5.28
N ILE A 59 4.63 -7.21 5.95
CA ILE A 59 5.32 -8.31 5.29
C ILE A 59 4.28 -9.36 4.91
N ILE A 60 4.30 -9.78 3.65
CA ILE A 60 3.35 -10.73 3.08
C ILE A 60 4.10 -11.92 2.48
N PRO A 61 3.42 -13.08 2.29
CA PRO A 61 4.03 -14.18 1.55
C PRO A 61 4.38 -13.80 0.11
N LYS A 62 5.26 -14.57 -0.52
CA LYS A 62 5.55 -14.39 -1.95
C LYS A 62 4.31 -14.71 -2.78
N ALA A 63 4.23 -14.13 -3.97
CA ALA A 63 3.05 -14.28 -4.84
C ALA A 63 2.75 -15.72 -5.25
N ASP A 64 3.75 -16.59 -5.25
CA ASP A 64 3.59 -18.02 -5.55
C ASP A 64 3.29 -18.88 -4.32
N ASP A 65 3.20 -18.28 -3.14
CA ASP A 65 2.86 -18.99 -1.90
C ASP A 65 1.34 -19.20 -1.83
N ASP A 66 0.92 -20.38 -1.36
CA ASP A 66 -0.49 -20.70 -1.20
C ASP A 66 -1.24 -19.74 -0.27
N LYS A 67 -0.53 -19.11 0.64
CA LYS A 67 -1.10 -18.20 1.63
C LYS A 67 -1.20 -16.75 1.14
N TYR A 68 -0.73 -16.47 -0.08
CA TYR A 68 -0.65 -15.10 -0.58
C TYR A 68 -2.02 -14.42 -0.65
N ILE A 69 -2.97 -15.05 -1.31
CA ILE A 69 -4.33 -14.48 -1.49
C ILE A 69 -5.04 -14.33 -0.14
N ALA A 70 -4.93 -15.32 0.75
CA ALA A 70 -5.53 -15.24 2.07
C ALA A 70 -4.95 -14.08 2.89
N SER A 71 -3.64 -13.88 2.79
CA SER A 71 -2.95 -12.79 3.48
C SER A 71 -3.41 -11.41 2.96
N LEU A 72 -3.50 -11.24 1.63
CA LEU A 72 -3.99 -9.99 1.05
C LEU A 72 -5.46 -9.74 1.42
N THR A 73 -6.29 -10.77 1.38
CA THR A 73 -7.70 -10.65 1.76
C THR A 73 -7.86 -10.19 3.20
N ASP A 74 -7.04 -10.73 4.11
CA ASP A 74 -7.06 -10.32 5.51
C ASP A 74 -6.67 -8.85 5.67
N ILE A 75 -5.62 -8.38 4.97
CA ILE A 75 -5.19 -6.99 5.00
C ILE A 75 -6.29 -6.07 4.46
N ILE A 76 -6.90 -6.45 3.35
CA ILE A 76 -7.98 -5.67 2.73
C ILE A 76 -9.15 -5.49 3.71
N ASN A 77 -9.55 -6.57 4.36
CA ASN A 77 -10.69 -6.54 5.28
C ASN A 77 -10.38 -5.75 6.56
N ARG A 78 -9.20 -5.94 7.13
CA ARG A 78 -8.81 -5.27 8.38
C ARG A 78 -8.63 -3.77 8.21
N ASN A 79 -8.20 -3.33 7.04
CA ASN A 79 -7.84 -1.93 6.80
C ASN A 79 -8.83 -1.20 5.90
N LYS A 80 -9.95 -1.83 5.57
CA LYS A 80 -10.98 -1.26 4.70
C LYS A 80 -10.36 -0.71 3.41
N VAL A 81 -9.57 -1.55 2.74
CA VAL A 81 -8.85 -1.18 1.52
C VAL A 81 -9.84 -1.00 0.37
N SER A 82 -9.73 0.12 -0.34
CA SER A 82 -10.59 0.45 -1.47
C SER A 82 -9.99 0.04 -2.81
N ALA A 83 -8.65 -0.06 -2.88
CA ALA A 83 -7.94 -0.42 -4.11
C ALA A 83 -6.61 -1.08 -3.79
N VAL A 84 -6.18 -1.96 -4.69
CA VAL A 84 -4.89 -2.65 -4.60
C VAL A 84 -4.07 -2.35 -5.85
#